data_533826143f24055061cff87347f28a2c
#
_entry.id   533826143f24055061cff87347f28a2c
#
_cell.length_a   1.000
_cell.length_b   1.000
_cell.length_c   1.000
_cell.angle_alpha   90.00
_cell.angle_beta   90.00
_cell.angle_gamma   90.00
#
_symmetry.space_group_name_H-M   'P 1'
#
loop_
_entity.id
_entity.type
_entity.pdbx_description
1 polymer ?
#
loop_
_entity_poly.entity_id
_entity_poly.type
_entity_poly.pdbx_seq_one_letter_code
_entity_poly.pdbx_strand_id
1 'polypeptide(L)'
;MKSRPSFPAKLPPTGGRSAANLSPQPAQANPRPAAGQVAHKAQPASAPGRSAAVHAMSVSSGLGLDSSTVRARMVAKLAEQGVQDPWVLQAMGQVERHRFVESALVGQAYEDTSLPIGLGQTISKPNVVARMIELLRQDAPGKLGRVLEIGTGCGYQAAVLSCLATEVYSIERLRGLHEKAKKNLLPFRLPNVHLMLGDGMLGFPKGAPYAGIISAAGGEDVPSVWLDQLAVGARLVAPTVTASGQQALVVIRKTASGFDRKVLEAVHFVPLKSGVA
;
A
#
# COMPACT_ATOMS: atom_id res chain seq x y z
N MET A 1 -27.51 4.53 50.41
CA MET A 1 -28.01 3.13 50.45
C MET A 1 -29.05 2.96 49.36
N LYS A 2 -28.70 2.39 48.24
CA LYS A 2 -29.62 1.75 47.27
C LYS A 2 -28.83 0.64 46.56
N SER A 3 -29.37 -0.57 46.66
CA SER A 3 -28.81 -1.88 46.36
C SER A 3 -28.63 -2.13 44.86
N ARG A 4 -27.58 -2.90 44.52
CA ARG A 4 -27.34 -3.56 43.23
C ARG A 4 -28.27 -4.72 43.02
N PRO A 5 -28.74 -5.01 41.80
CA PRO A 5 -29.34 -6.30 41.48
C PRO A 5 -28.25 -7.29 41.03
N SER A 6 -28.30 -8.49 41.62
CA SER A 6 -27.48 -9.67 41.27
C SER A 6 -28.16 -10.47 40.17
N PHE A 7 -27.39 -10.97 39.20
CA PHE A 7 -27.83 -11.96 38.21
C PHE A 7 -27.50 -13.39 38.67
N PRO A 8 -28.37 -14.36 38.49
CA PRO A 8 -28.04 -15.77 38.70
C PRO A 8 -27.57 -16.42 37.40
N ALA A 9 -26.41 -17.04 37.46
CA ALA A 9 -25.95 -18.01 36.49
C ALA A 9 -26.49 -19.39 36.81
N LYS A 10 -27.00 -20.14 35.82
CA LYS A 10 -26.93 -21.61 35.73
C LYS A 10 -27.47 -22.07 34.38
N LEU A 11 -26.64 -22.71 33.59
CA LEU A 11 -26.99 -23.54 32.44
C LEU A 11 -26.92 -25.02 32.87
N PRO A 12 -27.84 -25.89 32.44
CA PRO A 12 -27.75 -27.30 32.66
C PRO A 12 -26.95 -28.04 31.57
N PRO A 13 -26.43 -29.26 31.88
CA PRO A 13 -25.67 -30.05 30.93
C PRO A 13 -26.57 -30.93 30.08
N THR A 14 -26.31 -31.05 28.77
CA THR A 14 -26.90 -32.07 27.92
C THR A 14 -25.84 -33.07 27.50
N GLY A 15 -26.23 -34.33 27.70
CA GLY A 15 -25.48 -35.55 27.55
C GLY A 15 -25.11 -35.92 26.11
N GLY A 16 -24.09 -36.78 26.06
CA GLY A 16 -23.53 -37.32 24.86
C GLY A 16 -24.42 -38.36 24.16
N ARG A 17 -24.11 -38.53 22.90
CA ARG A 17 -24.36 -39.78 22.16
C ARG A 17 -23.20 -40.14 21.26
N SER A 18 -22.91 -41.41 21.34
CA SER A 18 -21.86 -42.23 20.84
C SER A 18 -21.70 -42.31 19.33
N ALA A 19 -20.48 -42.70 18.97
CA ALA A 19 -19.96 -42.96 17.65
C ALA A 19 -20.68 -44.06 16.84
N ALA A 20 -20.61 -43.92 15.52
CA ALA A 20 -20.64 -45.06 14.61
C ALA A 20 -19.61 -44.84 13.49
N ASN A 21 -18.61 -45.73 13.46
CA ASN A 21 -17.64 -45.99 12.40
C ASN A 21 -18.34 -46.44 11.12
N LEU A 22 -17.93 -45.86 9.99
CA LEU A 22 -18.08 -46.51 8.69
C LEU A 22 -16.86 -46.15 7.82
N SER A 23 -16.02 -47.14 7.60
CA SER A 23 -14.94 -47.17 6.62
C SER A 23 -15.50 -47.35 5.22
N PRO A 24 -14.93 -46.74 4.18
CA PRO A 24 -15.21 -47.10 2.80
C PRO A 24 -14.18 -48.12 2.26
N GLN A 25 -14.71 -49.17 1.65
CA GLN A 25 -13.96 -50.16 0.85
C GLN A 25 -13.57 -49.59 -0.53
N PRO A 26 -12.54 -50.20 -1.17
CA PRO A 26 -12.02 -49.73 -2.46
C PRO A 26 -12.77 -50.37 -3.63
N ALA A 27 -13.01 -49.60 -4.69
CA ALA A 27 -13.59 -50.05 -5.93
C ALA A 27 -12.47 -50.52 -6.91
N GLN A 28 -12.76 -51.65 -7.50
CA GLN A 28 -11.94 -52.48 -8.38
C GLN A 28 -11.69 -51.85 -9.74
N ALA A 29 -10.50 -52.13 -10.28
CA ALA A 29 -10.08 -51.95 -11.69
C ALA A 29 -10.72 -52.98 -12.59
N ASN A 30 -11.00 -52.62 -13.83
CA ASN A 30 -11.18 -53.57 -14.92
C ASN A 30 -10.71 -53.00 -16.29
N PRO A 31 -10.34 -53.90 -17.26
CA PRO A 31 -9.13 -53.73 -18.03
C PRO A 31 -9.38 -53.28 -19.49
N ARG A 32 -8.25 -52.91 -20.14
CA ARG A 32 -8.08 -52.71 -21.59
C ARG A 32 -8.51 -53.92 -22.43
N PRO A 33 -8.78 -53.70 -23.72
CA PRO A 33 -8.11 -54.47 -24.74
C PRO A 33 -7.26 -53.66 -25.70
N ALA A 34 -6.22 -54.39 -26.21
CA ALA A 34 -5.16 -53.95 -27.07
C ALA A 34 -5.47 -54.23 -28.56
N ALA A 35 -4.63 -53.62 -29.38
CA ALA A 35 -4.12 -54.05 -30.68
C ALA A 35 -4.81 -53.54 -31.96
N GLY A 36 -3.94 -53.02 -32.81
CA GLY A 36 -4.18 -52.77 -34.22
C GLY A 36 -3.07 -51.89 -34.85
N GLN A 37 -1.88 -52.50 -35.11
CA GLN A 37 -0.85 -51.91 -35.96
C GLN A 37 -1.26 -51.96 -37.42
N VAL A 38 -1.09 -50.91 -38.19
CA VAL A 38 -0.67 -50.98 -39.60
C VAL A 38 0.21 -49.79 -39.96
N ALA A 39 1.39 -50.11 -40.41
CA ALA A 39 2.39 -49.18 -40.93
C ALA A 39 2.11 -48.86 -42.41
N HIS A 40 2.26 -47.60 -42.80
CA HIS A 40 2.67 -47.27 -44.16
C HIS A 40 3.69 -46.11 -44.18
N LYS A 41 4.83 -46.43 -44.79
CA LYS A 41 5.91 -45.53 -45.19
C LYS A 41 5.45 -44.62 -46.33
N ALA A 42 5.80 -43.34 -46.28
CA ALA A 42 6.36 -42.59 -47.41
C ALA A 42 6.87 -41.22 -46.93
N GLN A 43 8.08 -40.92 -47.24
CA GLN A 43 8.76 -39.61 -47.24
C GLN A 43 8.96 -39.19 -48.72
N PRO A 44 9.50 -37.99 -49.06
CA PRO A 44 9.36 -36.63 -48.51
C PRO A 44 8.97 -35.60 -49.61
N ALA A 45 8.54 -34.41 -49.20
CA ALA A 45 8.63 -33.22 -50.05
C ALA A 45 8.86 -31.96 -49.20
N SER A 46 9.84 -31.21 -49.62
CA SER A 46 10.47 -30.03 -49.01
C SER A 46 9.63 -28.76 -49.08
N ALA A 47 9.67 -28.01 -47.98
CA ALA A 47 9.72 -26.54 -47.75
C ALA A 47 8.94 -25.56 -48.67
N PRO A 48 8.57 -24.34 -48.26
CA PRO A 48 9.36 -23.42 -47.41
C PRO A 48 8.62 -22.76 -46.24
N GLY A 49 9.44 -22.27 -45.35
CA GLY A 49 9.05 -21.61 -44.11
C GLY A 49 8.18 -20.35 -44.30
N ARG A 50 7.18 -20.28 -43.47
CA ARG A 50 6.61 -19.00 -43.01
C ARG A 50 6.67 -19.00 -41.50
N SER A 51 7.66 -18.28 -40.99
CA SER A 51 7.72 -17.82 -39.61
C SER A 51 6.46 -16.99 -39.36
N ALA A 52 5.47 -17.59 -38.70
CA ALA A 52 4.38 -16.85 -38.10
C ALA A 52 4.93 -16.18 -36.87
N ALA A 53 5.43 -14.95 -37.03
CA ALA A 53 5.61 -14.01 -35.93
C ALA A 53 4.26 -13.83 -35.27
N VAL A 54 4.08 -14.45 -34.10
CA VAL A 54 2.98 -14.16 -33.20
C VAL A 54 3.20 -12.74 -32.73
N HIS A 55 2.61 -11.78 -33.42
CA HIS A 55 2.42 -10.44 -32.92
C HIS A 55 1.48 -10.59 -31.71
N ALA A 56 2.07 -10.61 -30.53
CA ALA A 56 1.34 -10.26 -29.33
C ALA A 56 0.87 -8.81 -29.52
N MET A 57 -0.38 -8.65 -29.96
CA MET A 57 -1.06 -7.37 -29.94
C MET A 57 -1.17 -6.99 -28.46
N SER A 58 -0.22 -6.20 -27.98
CA SER A 58 -0.41 -5.41 -26.78
C SER A 58 -1.56 -4.49 -27.09
N VAL A 59 -2.74 -4.79 -26.53
CA VAL A 59 -3.85 -3.87 -26.47
C VAL A 59 -3.37 -2.69 -25.64
N SER A 60 -2.91 -1.63 -26.28
CA SER A 60 -2.66 -0.35 -25.62
C SER A 60 -4.01 0.25 -25.25
N SER A 61 -4.52 -0.12 -24.08
CA SER A 61 -5.69 0.51 -23.49
C SER A 61 -5.23 1.79 -22.79
N GLY A 62 -5.20 2.91 -23.49
CA GLY A 62 -4.92 4.20 -22.90
C GLY A 62 -4.49 5.25 -23.93
N LEU A 63 -4.72 6.49 -23.62
CA LEU A 63 -4.38 7.68 -24.44
C LEU A 63 -2.86 7.93 -24.56
N GLY A 64 -1.98 6.94 -24.35
CA GLY A 64 -0.53 7.06 -24.39
C GLY A 64 0.08 7.78 -23.17
N LEU A 65 -0.71 8.49 -22.39
CA LEU A 65 -0.28 9.26 -21.23
C LEU A 65 -0.12 8.42 -19.95
N ASP A 66 -0.62 7.21 -19.96
CA ASP A 66 -0.52 6.19 -18.90
C ASP A 66 0.57 5.15 -19.19
N SER A 67 1.35 5.36 -20.25
CA SER A 67 2.35 4.41 -20.71
C SER A 67 3.49 4.22 -19.69
N SER A 68 4.08 3.04 -19.70
CA SER A 68 5.28 2.73 -18.92
C SER A 68 6.43 3.72 -19.19
N THR A 69 6.52 4.26 -20.41
CA THR A 69 7.50 5.27 -20.82
C THR A 69 7.33 6.58 -20.05
N VAL A 70 6.09 7.08 -19.90
CA VAL A 70 5.83 8.32 -19.14
C VAL A 70 6.17 8.12 -17.67
N ARG A 71 5.82 6.94 -17.12
CA ARG A 71 6.16 6.58 -15.75
C ARG A 71 7.67 6.46 -15.53
N ALA A 72 8.39 5.85 -16.48
CA ALA A 72 9.84 5.77 -16.44
C ALA A 72 10.51 7.15 -16.46
N ARG A 73 9.98 8.12 -17.24
CA ARG A 73 10.46 9.51 -17.24
C ARG A 73 10.26 10.19 -15.88
N MET A 74 9.11 9.97 -15.23
CA MET A 74 8.90 10.46 -13.86
C MET A 74 9.97 9.91 -12.92
N VAL A 75 10.25 8.60 -12.97
CA VAL A 75 11.27 7.96 -12.10
C VAL A 75 12.66 8.53 -12.37
N ALA A 76 13.05 8.71 -13.64
CA ALA A 76 14.33 9.34 -14.01
C ALA A 76 14.45 10.75 -13.42
N LYS A 77 13.38 11.55 -13.53
CA LYS A 77 13.33 12.90 -12.95
C LYS A 77 13.43 12.89 -11.42
N LEU A 78 12.84 11.91 -10.74
CA LEU A 78 12.99 11.75 -9.28
C LEU A 78 14.45 11.49 -8.89
N ALA A 79 15.15 10.64 -9.64
CA ALA A 79 16.58 10.38 -9.43
C ALA A 79 17.43 11.64 -9.66
N GLU A 80 17.17 12.40 -10.74
CA GLU A 80 17.81 13.69 -11.01
C GLU A 80 17.55 14.72 -9.91
N GLN A 81 16.40 14.68 -9.27
CA GLN A 81 16.02 15.54 -8.16
C GLN A 81 16.59 15.09 -6.80
N GLY A 82 17.39 14.02 -6.77
CA GLY A 82 18.14 13.58 -5.60
C GLY A 82 17.54 12.41 -4.82
N VAL A 83 16.49 11.74 -5.32
CA VAL A 83 16.03 10.47 -4.75
C VAL A 83 17.02 9.36 -5.12
N GLN A 84 17.65 8.73 -4.13
CA GLN A 84 18.74 7.77 -4.33
C GLN A 84 18.37 6.33 -3.96
N ASP A 85 17.33 6.11 -3.16
CA ASP A 85 16.92 4.76 -2.75
C ASP A 85 16.32 3.99 -3.96
N PRO A 86 17.01 2.93 -4.47
CA PRO A 86 16.56 2.19 -5.64
C PRO A 86 15.23 1.46 -5.40
N TRP A 87 14.92 1.07 -4.18
CA TRP A 87 13.64 0.46 -3.83
C TRP A 87 12.50 1.46 -3.96
N VAL A 88 12.73 2.72 -3.55
CA VAL A 88 11.73 3.80 -3.69
C VAL A 88 11.51 4.11 -5.16
N LEU A 89 12.57 4.29 -5.94
CA LEU A 89 12.47 4.54 -7.39
C LEU A 89 11.74 3.40 -8.10
N GLN A 90 12.03 2.15 -7.75
CA GLN A 90 11.34 0.98 -8.30
C GLN A 90 9.84 0.98 -7.93
N ALA A 91 9.49 1.23 -6.67
CA ALA A 91 8.11 1.27 -6.21
C ALA A 91 7.31 2.39 -6.91
N MET A 92 7.90 3.59 -7.04
CA MET A 92 7.31 4.71 -7.79
C MET A 92 7.08 4.36 -9.27
N GLY A 93 7.96 3.54 -9.86
CA GLY A 93 7.83 3.03 -11.22
C GLY A 93 6.80 1.91 -11.37
N GLN A 94 6.49 1.16 -10.33
CA GLN A 94 5.51 0.08 -10.37
C GLN A 94 4.07 0.56 -10.24
N VAL A 95 3.82 1.59 -9.41
CA VAL A 95 2.47 2.05 -9.10
C VAL A 95 1.96 3.04 -10.15
N GLU A 96 0.84 2.73 -10.78
CA GLU A 96 0.19 3.52 -11.83
C GLU A 96 -0.54 4.74 -11.24
N ARG A 97 0.20 5.84 -11.02
CA ARG A 97 -0.30 7.05 -10.35
C ARG A 97 -1.55 7.65 -11.02
N HIS A 98 -1.68 7.53 -12.35
CA HIS A 98 -2.85 8.02 -13.09
C HIS A 98 -4.18 7.38 -12.64
N ARG A 99 -4.15 6.19 -12.03
CA ARG A 99 -5.34 5.53 -11.48
C ARG A 99 -5.87 6.16 -10.19
N PHE A 100 -5.12 7.09 -9.60
CA PHE A 100 -5.46 7.75 -8.33
C PHE A 100 -5.93 9.18 -8.49
N VAL A 101 -6.00 9.68 -9.72
CA VAL A 101 -6.47 11.02 -10.07
C VAL A 101 -7.76 10.95 -10.89
N GLU A 102 -8.48 12.07 -10.97
CA GLU A 102 -9.66 12.18 -11.84
C GLU A 102 -9.26 12.05 -13.32
N SER A 103 -10.13 11.50 -14.16
CA SER A 103 -9.86 11.26 -15.59
C SER A 103 -9.41 12.51 -16.33
N ALA A 104 -9.94 13.68 -16.01
CA ALA A 104 -9.53 14.96 -16.57
C ALA A 104 -8.08 15.37 -16.24
N LEU A 105 -7.49 14.76 -15.20
CA LEU A 105 -6.15 15.10 -14.71
C LEU A 105 -5.10 14.02 -15.04
N VAL A 106 -5.48 12.95 -15.73
CA VAL A 106 -4.58 11.84 -16.09
C VAL A 106 -3.35 12.34 -16.84
N GLY A 107 -3.49 13.34 -17.73
CA GLY A 107 -2.38 13.93 -18.48
C GLY A 107 -1.30 14.58 -17.60
N GLN A 108 -1.66 14.99 -16.38
CA GLN A 108 -0.74 15.63 -15.41
C GLN A 108 -0.28 14.67 -14.32
N ALA A 109 -0.77 13.42 -14.30
CA ALA A 109 -0.55 12.50 -13.19
C ALA A 109 0.93 12.21 -12.89
N TYR A 110 1.79 12.29 -13.89
CA TYR A 110 3.22 12.00 -13.77
C TYR A 110 4.11 13.25 -13.73
N GLU A 111 3.50 14.43 -13.73
CA GLU A 111 4.22 15.67 -13.49
C GLU A 111 4.48 15.88 -11.99
N ASP A 112 5.56 16.62 -11.66
CA ASP A 112 5.90 16.92 -10.26
C ASP A 112 5.01 18.03 -9.70
N THR A 113 3.70 17.74 -9.66
CA THR A 113 2.68 18.65 -9.16
C THR A 113 1.68 17.92 -8.27
N SER A 114 1.10 18.65 -7.32
CA SER A 114 -0.04 18.18 -6.51
C SER A 114 -1.33 18.36 -7.30
N LEU A 115 -2.21 17.37 -7.27
CA LEU A 115 -3.48 17.39 -8.00
C LEU A 115 -4.66 17.20 -7.03
N PRO A 116 -5.82 17.84 -7.29
CA PRO A 116 -7.00 17.67 -6.44
C PRO A 116 -7.54 16.22 -6.51
N ILE A 117 -7.97 15.71 -5.35
CA ILE A 117 -8.61 14.39 -5.22
C ILE A 117 -10.03 14.46 -4.66
N GLY A 118 -10.57 15.67 -4.51
CA GLY A 118 -11.87 15.93 -3.91
C GLY A 118 -11.79 16.31 -2.43
N LEU A 119 -12.90 16.82 -1.90
CA LEU A 119 -13.06 17.21 -0.50
C LEU A 119 -11.98 18.18 0.01
N GLY A 120 -11.47 19.06 -0.87
CA GLY A 120 -10.41 20.01 -0.54
C GLY A 120 -9.03 19.37 -0.29
N GLN A 121 -8.83 18.12 -0.70
CA GLN A 121 -7.58 17.39 -0.52
C GLN A 121 -6.86 17.16 -1.85
N THR A 122 -5.56 16.87 -1.77
CA THR A 122 -4.71 16.66 -2.95
C THR A 122 -3.88 15.37 -2.82
N ILE A 123 -3.56 14.77 -3.95
CA ILE A 123 -2.46 13.81 -4.03
C ILE A 123 -1.15 14.61 -4.06
N SER A 124 -0.20 14.26 -3.20
CA SER A 124 1.09 14.96 -3.10
C SER A 124 1.93 14.79 -4.37
N LYS A 125 2.84 15.74 -4.64
CA LYS A 125 3.81 15.65 -5.76
C LYS A 125 4.57 14.33 -5.71
N PRO A 126 4.92 13.72 -6.85
CA PRO A 126 5.75 12.54 -6.91
C PRO A 126 7.07 12.67 -6.13
N ASN A 127 7.77 13.79 -6.28
CA ASN A 127 9.03 14.02 -5.56
C ASN A 127 8.84 14.02 -4.03
N VAL A 128 7.81 14.67 -3.53
CA VAL A 128 7.54 14.73 -2.08
C VAL A 128 7.22 13.34 -1.53
N VAL A 129 6.40 12.54 -2.22
CA VAL A 129 6.09 11.16 -1.83
C VAL A 129 7.36 10.32 -1.80
N ALA A 130 8.16 10.35 -2.87
CA ALA A 130 9.40 9.59 -2.97
C ALA A 130 10.39 10.00 -1.86
N ARG A 131 10.59 11.30 -1.65
CA ARG A 131 11.49 11.84 -0.63
C ARG A 131 11.09 11.44 0.78
N MET A 132 9.80 11.54 1.13
CA MET A 132 9.33 11.14 2.45
C MET A 132 9.50 9.64 2.70
N ILE A 133 9.24 8.81 1.70
CA ILE A 133 9.42 7.35 1.82
C ILE A 133 10.91 7.00 1.88
N GLU A 134 11.78 7.67 1.14
CA GLU A 134 13.23 7.51 1.24
C GLU A 134 13.75 7.83 2.64
N LEU A 135 13.31 8.97 3.22
CA LEU A 135 13.66 9.35 4.59
C LEU A 135 13.15 8.34 5.62
N LEU A 136 11.97 7.77 5.39
CA LEU A 136 11.40 6.73 6.25
C LEU A 136 12.24 5.45 6.20
N ARG A 137 12.74 5.08 5.01
CA ARG A 137 13.50 3.86 4.74
C ARG A 137 14.99 3.97 5.01
N GLN A 138 15.52 5.16 5.16
CA GLN A 138 16.96 5.40 5.29
C GLN A 138 17.62 4.35 6.21
N ASP A 139 18.69 3.71 5.72
CA ASP A 139 19.42 2.62 6.34
C ASP A 139 18.68 1.26 6.46
N ALA A 140 17.50 1.12 5.87
CA ALA A 140 16.80 -0.16 5.86
C ALA A 140 17.42 -1.11 4.80
N PRO A 141 17.86 -2.33 5.18
CA PRO A 141 18.54 -3.26 4.25
C PRO A 141 17.56 -3.97 3.30
N GLY A 142 16.26 -3.87 3.54
CA GLY A 142 15.20 -4.54 2.79
C GLY A 142 13.85 -3.88 2.97
N LYS A 143 12.78 -4.66 2.89
CA LYS A 143 11.43 -4.16 3.20
C LYS A 143 11.35 -3.71 4.67
N LEU A 144 10.62 -2.63 4.89
CA LEU A 144 10.21 -2.24 6.23
C LEU A 144 9.26 -3.30 6.81
N GLY A 145 9.15 -3.36 8.13
CA GLY A 145 8.12 -4.12 8.82
C GLY A 145 6.73 -3.48 8.62
N ARG A 146 5.98 -3.34 9.71
CA ARG A 146 4.69 -2.62 9.70
C ARG A 146 4.93 -1.13 9.55
N VAL A 147 4.19 -0.49 8.64
CA VAL A 147 4.20 0.97 8.44
C VAL A 147 2.81 1.53 8.73
N LEU A 148 2.76 2.65 9.45
CA LEU A 148 1.55 3.43 9.65
C LEU A 148 1.57 4.67 8.75
N GLU A 149 0.57 4.82 7.92
CA GLU A 149 0.31 6.02 7.14
C GLU A 149 -0.87 6.81 7.73
N ILE A 150 -0.67 8.10 7.93
CA ILE A 150 -1.70 9.05 8.36
C ILE A 150 -2.10 9.92 7.17
N GLY A 151 -3.37 9.85 6.78
CA GLY A 151 -3.90 10.55 5.61
C GLY A 151 -3.80 9.70 4.33
N THR A 152 -4.66 8.69 4.20
CA THR A 152 -4.73 7.81 3.01
C THR A 152 -5.01 8.57 1.73
N GLY A 153 -5.87 9.59 1.79
CA GLY A 153 -6.30 10.36 0.63
C GLY A 153 -6.93 9.48 -0.45
N CYS A 154 -6.32 9.49 -1.64
CA CYS A 154 -6.75 8.63 -2.75
C CYS A 154 -6.16 7.20 -2.70
N GLY A 155 -5.22 6.90 -1.79
CA GLY A 155 -4.57 5.60 -1.64
C GLY A 155 -3.24 5.43 -2.40
N TYR A 156 -2.75 6.45 -3.10
CA TYR A 156 -1.53 6.34 -3.90
C TYR A 156 -0.28 6.02 -3.05
N GLN A 157 -0.05 6.78 -1.98
CA GLN A 157 1.11 6.55 -1.11
C GLN A 157 1.03 5.19 -0.41
N ALA A 158 -0.17 4.75 0.02
CA ALA A 158 -0.39 3.40 0.54
C ALA A 158 0.00 2.32 -0.48
N ALA A 159 -0.34 2.50 -1.77
CA ALA A 159 0.07 1.59 -2.83
C ALA A 159 1.60 1.55 -3.02
N VAL A 160 2.28 2.69 -2.98
CA VAL A 160 3.75 2.74 -3.05
C VAL A 160 4.38 2.06 -1.84
N LEU A 161 3.88 2.35 -0.63
CA LEU A 161 4.34 1.74 0.61
C LEU A 161 4.16 0.21 0.61
N SER A 162 3.12 -0.31 -0.02
CA SER A 162 2.86 -1.76 -0.11
C SER A 162 4.00 -2.54 -0.80
N CYS A 163 4.71 -1.88 -1.72
CA CYS A 163 5.88 -2.46 -2.36
C CYS A 163 7.08 -2.55 -1.41
N LEU A 164 7.14 -1.69 -0.39
CA LEU A 164 8.30 -1.39 0.45
C LEU A 164 8.18 -1.85 1.91
N ALA A 165 6.99 -2.27 2.33
CA ALA A 165 6.69 -2.72 3.68
C ALA A 165 6.06 -4.12 3.67
N THR A 166 6.15 -4.83 4.79
CA THR A 166 5.45 -6.11 4.96
C THR A 166 3.97 -5.89 5.18
N GLU A 167 3.59 -4.86 5.94
CA GLU A 167 2.21 -4.46 6.23
C GLU A 167 2.09 -2.94 6.24
N VAL A 168 1.05 -2.41 5.65
CA VAL A 168 0.71 -0.99 5.62
C VAL A 168 -0.64 -0.78 6.29
N TYR A 169 -0.66 -0.03 7.37
CA TYR A 169 -1.87 0.44 8.03
C TYR A 169 -2.08 1.90 7.62
N SER A 170 -3.18 2.22 6.97
CA SER A 170 -3.43 3.57 6.44
C SER A 170 -4.75 4.12 6.95
N ILE A 171 -4.69 5.27 7.63
CA ILE A 171 -5.84 5.90 8.30
C ILE A 171 -6.30 7.10 7.49
N GLU A 172 -7.61 7.14 7.20
CA GLU A 172 -8.28 8.29 6.60
C GLU A 172 -9.45 8.74 7.49
N ARG A 173 -9.53 10.06 7.74
CA ARG A 173 -10.59 10.64 8.56
C ARG A 173 -11.85 10.98 7.76
N LEU A 174 -11.70 11.28 6.47
CA LEU A 174 -12.79 11.64 5.58
C LEU A 174 -13.40 10.38 4.95
N ARG A 175 -14.63 10.04 5.31
CA ARG A 175 -15.32 8.83 4.79
C ARG A 175 -15.32 8.78 3.26
N GLY A 176 -15.56 9.91 2.60
CA GLY A 176 -15.57 9.97 1.13
C GLY A 176 -14.22 9.61 0.50
N LEU A 177 -13.09 10.03 1.10
CA LEU A 177 -11.76 9.64 0.62
C LEU A 177 -11.41 8.20 1.00
N HIS A 178 -11.79 7.73 2.17
CA HIS A 178 -11.61 6.32 2.54
C HIS A 178 -12.28 5.39 1.52
N GLU A 179 -13.54 5.66 1.14
CA GLU A 179 -14.24 4.87 0.11
C GLU A 179 -13.61 5.03 -1.28
N LYS A 180 -13.11 6.24 -1.61
CA LYS A 180 -12.37 6.47 -2.86
C LYS A 180 -11.08 5.63 -2.88
N ALA A 181 -10.30 5.64 -1.81
CA ALA A 181 -9.08 4.84 -1.69
C ALA A 181 -9.36 3.35 -1.86
N LYS A 182 -10.41 2.82 -1.21
CA LYS A 182 -10.85 1.42 -1.39
C LYS A 182 -11.10 1.08 -2.86
N LYS A 183 -11.83 1.94 -3.58
CA LYS A 183 -12.10 1.75 -5.01
C LYS A 183 -10.83 1.79 -5.85
N ASN A 184 -9.97 2.77 -5.61
CA ASN A 184 -8.73 2.95 -6.36
C ASN A 184 -7.75 1.78 -6.15
N LEU A 185 -7.68 1.23 -4.94
CA LEU A 185 -6.74 0.15 -4.58
C LEU A 185 -7.26 -1.24 -4.99
N LEU A 186 -8.56 -1.41 -5.18
CA LEU A 186 -9.17 -2.70 -5.51
C LEU A 186 -8.50 -3.42 -6.70
N PRO A 187 -8.20 -2.74 -7.84
CA PRO A 187 -7.55 -3.40 -8.99
C PRO A 187 -6.13 -3.89 -8.71
N PHE A 188 -5.43 -3.30 -7.74
CA PHE A 188 -4.04 -3.64 -7.40
C PHE A 188 -3.93 -4.90 -6.55
N ARG A 189 -5.01 -5.36 -5.91
CA ARG A 189 -5.05 -6.57 -5.08
C ARG A 189 -3.90 -6.63 -4.06
N LEU A 190 -3.79 -5.60 -3.21
CA LEU A 190 -2.72 -5.45 -2.22
C LEU A 190 -3.13 -6.09 -0.87
N PRO A 191 -2.76 -7.36 -0.61
CA PRO A 191 -3.20 -8.07 0.61
C PRO A 191 -2.57 -7.52 1.88
N ASN A 192 -1.48 -6.76 1.75
CA ASN A 192 -0.73 -6.16 2.85
C ASN A 192 -1.11 -4.70 3.14
N VAL A 193 -2.22 -4.19 2.57
CA VAL A 193 -2.71 -2.82 2.84
C VAL A 193 -4.02 -2.88 3.60
N HIS A 194 -4.04 -2.30 4.79
CA HIS A 194 -5.19 -2.21 5.67
C HIS A 194 -5.67 -0.76 5.75
N LEU A 195 -6.82 -0.49 5.13
CA LEU A 195 -7.44 0.83 5.14
C LEU A 195 -8.39 0.97 6.34
N MET A 196 -8.20 2.02 7.11
CA MET A 196 -8.99 2.32 8.30
C MET A 196 -9.64 3.69 8.20
N LEU A 197 -10.95 3.75 8.43
CA LEU A 197 -11.64 5.01 8.68
C LEU A 197 -11.45 5.36 10.15
N GLY A 198 -10.76 6.47 10.44
CA GLY A 198 -10.43 6.82 11.82
C GLY A 198 -9.76 8.18 11.97
N ASP A 199 -9.56 8.57 13.22
CA ASP A 199 -8.79 9.76 13.59
C ASP A 199 -7.29 9.45 13.57
N GLY A 200 -6.58 10.00 12.58
CA GLY A 200 -5.14 9.82 12.45
C GLY A 200 -4.32 10.42 13.59
N MET A 201 -4.85 11.42 14.32
CA MET A 201 -4.17 11.99 15.50
C MET A 201 -3.89 10.94 16.59
N LEU A 202 -4.72 9.90 16.67
CA LEU A 202 -4.58 8.82 17.64
C LEU A 202 -3.60 7.72 17.18
N GLY A 203 -3.19 7.73 15.92
CA GLY A 203 -2.49 6.62 15.30
C GLY A 203 -3.36 5.34 15.28
N PHE A 204 -2.69 4.18 15.33
CA PHE A 204 -3.38 2.89 15.40
C PHE A 204 -2.64 1.92 16.35
N PRO A 205 -2.90 2.00 17.66
CA PRO A 205 -2.17 1.21 18.67
C PRO A 205 -2.23 -0.30 18.46
N LYS A 206 -3.33 -0.82 17.86
CA LYS A 206 -3.50 -2.28 17.61
C LYS A 206 -2.48 -2.84 16.62
N GLY A 207 -1.92 -2.00 15.74
CA GLY A 207 -0.90 -2.41 14.76
C GLY A 207 0.54 -2.19 15.25
N ALA A 208 0.72 -1.46 16.36
CA ALA A 208 2.04 -1.13 16.92
C ALA A 208 2.79 -2.38 17.42
N PRO A 209 4.13 -2.32 17.52
CA PRO A 209 5.00 -1.20 17.14
C PRO A 209 5.24 -1.15 15.61
N TYR A 210 5.44 0.07 15.09
CA TYR A 210 5.68 0.32 13.67
C TYR A 210 7.16 0.48 13.35
N ALA A 211 7.59 -0.13 12.25
CA ALA A 211 8.92 0.07 11.67
C ALA A 211 9.06 1.42 10.95
N GLY A 212 7.95 2.12 10.75
CA GLY A 212 7.90 3.46 10.20
C GLY A 212 6.52 4.08 10.35
N ILE A 213 6.47 5.40 10.58
CA ILE A 213 5.23 6.19 10.58
C ILE A 213 5.42 7.35 9.61
N ILE A 214 4.45 7.56 8.71
CA ILE A 214 4.50 8.64 7.72
C ILE A 214 3.17 9.38 7.72
N SER A 215 3.22 10.73 7.72
CA SER A 215 2.02 11.55 7.68
C SER A 215 1.94 12.37 6.39
N ALA A 216 0.83 12.24 5.67
CA ALA A 216 0.49 13.05 4.49
C ALA A 216 -0.36 14.29 4.87
N ALA A 217 -0.37 14.69 6.14
CA ALA A 217 -1.01 15.90 6.65
C ALA A 217 -0.09 16.58 7.66
N GLY A 218 -0.04 17.91 7.64
CA GLY A 218 0.84 18.71 8.49
C GLY A 218 0.14 19.22 9.75
N GLY A 219 0.72 18.95 10.91
CA GLY A 219 0.28 19.45 12.21
C GLY A 219 1.17 20.58 12.76
N GLU A 220 0.77 21.18 13.86
CA GLU A 220 1.64 22.11 14.61
C GLU A 220 2.86 21.38 15.16
N ASP A 221 2.66 20.15 15.63
CA ASP A 221 3.73 19.22 16.04
C ASP A 221 3.31 17.77 15.78
N VAL A 222 4.25 16.85 16.00
CA VAL A 222 4.01 15.40 15.93
C VAL A 222 3.28 14.94 17.20
N PRO A 223 2.12 14.29 17.10
CA PRO A 223 1.43 13.74 18.26
C PRO A 223 2.31 12.74 19.04
N SER A 224 2.41 12.90 20.36
CA SER A 224 3.24 12.01 21.19
C SER A 224 2.83 10.54 21.10
N VAL A 225 1.56 10.27 20.94
CA VAL A 225 1.02 8.90 20.76
C VAL A 225 1.59 8.17 19.54
N TRP A 226 2.05 8.89 18.50
CA TRP A 226 2.72 8.27 17.36
C TRP A 226 4.13 7.81 17.75
N LEU A 227 4.82 8.58 18.61
CA LEU A 227 6.16 8.22 19.10
C LEU A 227 6.11 6.98 19.99
N ASP A 228 5.04 6.82 20.78
CA ASP A 228 4.81 5.62 21.59
C ASP A 228 4.62 4.38 20.72
N GLN A 229 3.94 4.53 19.58
CA GLN A 229 3.67 3.47 18.62
C GLN A 229 4.86 3.13 17.70
N LEU A 230 5.93 3.94 17.70
CA LEU A 230 7.12 3.73 16.88
C LEU A 230 8.06 2.71 17.55
N ALA A 231 8.60 1.78 16.77
CA ALA A 231 9.61 0.82 17.25
C ALA A 231 10.94 1.53 17.53
N VAL A 232 11.76 0.99 18.46
CA VAL A 232 13.13 1.45 18.65
C VAL A 232 13.94 1.24 17.37
N GLY A 233 14.70 2.24 16.96
CA GLY A 233 15.44 2.28 15.70
C GLY A 233 14.64 2.78 14.50
N ALA A 234 13.29 2.77 14.58
CA ALA A 234 12.41 3.18 13.51
C ALA A 234 12.33 4.72 13.36
N ARG A 235 11.77 5.15 12.21
CA ARG A 235 11.64 6.57 11.86
C ARG A 235 10.19 6.96 11.66
N LEU A 236 9.93 8.21 12.01
CA LEU A 236 8.69 8.93 11.70
C LEU A 236 9.03 10.08 10.77
N VAL A 237 8.24 10.27 9.71
CA VAL A 237 8.36 11.39 8.77
C VAL A 237 7.03 12.11 8.69
N ALA A 238 7.01 13.38 9.04
CA ALA A 238 5.79 14.18 9.05
C ALA A 238 6.07 15.65 8.72
N PRO A 239 5.14 16.36 8.07
CA PRO A 239 5.16 17.81 7.97
C PRO A 239 4.76 18.42 9.33
N THR A 240 5.52 19.39 9.82
CA THR A 240 5.14 20.17 11.00
C THR A 240 5.35 21.66 10.77
N VAL A 241 4.61 22.49 11.49
CA VAL A 241 4.79 23.94 11.44
C VAL A 241 6.05 24.31 12.23
N THR A 242 6.93 25.09 11.62
CA THR A 242 8.14 25.62 12.26
C THR A 242 7.84 26.90 13.02
N ALA A 243 8.81 27.38 13.80
CA ALA A 243 8.70 28.66 14.50
C ALA A 243 8.43 29.87 13.57
N SER A 244 8.79 29.74 12.27
CA SER A 244 8.48 30.76 11.27
C SER A 244 7.05 30.69 10.71
N GLY A 245 6.22 29.76 11.16
CA GLY A 245 4.86 29.55 10.67
C GLY A 245 4.79 28.77 9.34
N GLN A 246 5.91 28.32 8.80
CA GLN A 246 5.97 27.51 7.57
C GLN A 246 6.04 26.03 7.93
N GLN A 247 5.50 25.18 7.07
CA GLN A 247 5.67 23.73 7.23
C GLN A 247 7.03 23.27 6.70
N ALA A 248 7.67 22.39 7.47
CA ALA A 248 8.87 21.67 7.05
C ALA A 248 8.71 20.17 7.33
N LEU A 249 9.42 19.34 6.58
CA LEU A 249 9.54 17.92 6.89
C LEU A 249 10.34 17.74 8.17
N VAL A 250 9.81 16.94 9.08
CA VAL A 250 10.47 16.50 10.29
C VAL A 250 10.67 15.02 10.23
N VAL A 251 11.90 14.58 10.53
CA VAL A 251 12.24 13.17 10.73
C VAL A 251 12.56 12.97 12.20
N ILE A 252 11.87 12.02 12.82
CA ILE A 252 12.15 11.60 14.19
C ILE A 252 12.59 10.13 14.16
N ARG A 253 13.76 9.84 14.72
CA ARG A 253 14.23 8.47 14.95
C ARG A 253 14.09 8.13 16.43
N LYS A 254 13.41 7.02 16.73
CA LYS A 254 13.33 6.50 18.09
C LYS A 254 14.62 5.75 18.43
N THR A 255 15.28 6.15 19.49
CA THR A 255 16.47 5.46 20.04
C THR A 255 16.11 4.69 21.31
N ALA A 256 17.04 3.91 21.86
CA ALA A 256 16.82 3.22 23.13
C ALA A 256 16.64 4.18 24.32
N SER A 257 17.18 5.42 24.21
CA SER A 257 17.18 6.41 25.28
C SER A 257 16.30 7.63 25.02
N GLY A 258 15.63 7.71 23.85
CA GLY A 258 14.80 8.88 23.50
C GLY A 258 14.56 9.01 22.01
N PHE A 259 14.61 10.24 21.49
CA PHE A 259 14.30 10.56 20.11
C PHE A 259 15.32 11.55 19.54
N ASP A 260 15.81 11.24 18.32
CA ASP A 260 16.58 12.17 17.51
C ASP A 260 15.62 12.87 16.55
N ARG A 261 15.55 14.20 16.58
CA ARG A 261 14.68 15.00 15.71
C ARG A 261 15.53 15.83 14.75
N LYS A 262 15.18 15.79 13.46
CA LYS A 262 15.75 16.64 12.41
C LYS A 262 14.65 17.37 11.68
N VAL A 263 14.85 18.67 11.45
CA VAL A 263 14.00 19.50 10.59
C VAL A 263 14.70 19.64 9.25
N LEU A 264 13.99 19.40 8.17
CA LEU A 264 14.53 19.38 6.81
C LEU A 264 13.89 20.49 5.96
N GLU A 265 13.70 20.20 4.66
CA GLU A 265 13.18 21.13 3.66
C GLU A 265 11.74 21.59 3.94
N ALA A 266 11.44 22.81 3.47
CA ALA A 266 10.09 23.37 3.51
C ALA A 266 9.14 22.58 2.60
N VAL A 267 7.93 22.36 3.06
CA VAL A 267 6.86 21.63 2.35
C VAL A 267 5.51 22.30 2.54
N HIS A 268 4.53 21.86 1.78
CA HIS A 268 3.15 22.34 1.94
C HIS A 268 2.18 21.17 1.87
N PHE A 269 1.55 20.87 2.99
CA PHE A 269 0.56 19.81 3.15
C PHE A 269 -0.76 20.37 3.67
N VAL A 270 -1.82 19.63 3.43
CA VAL A 270 -3.12 19.87 4.06
C VAL A 270 -2.99 19.75 5.59
N PRO A 271 -3.81 20.51 6.36
CA PRO A 271 -3.70 20.45 7.80
C PRO A 271 -4.16 19.11 8.39
N LEU A 272 -3.38 18.61 9.35
CA LEU A 272 -3.76 17.48 10.21
C LEU A 272 -4.90 17.90 11.12
N LYS A 273 -6.00 17.17 11.10
CA LYS A 273 -7.22 17.47 11.89
C LYS A 273 -7.65 16.24 12.67
N SER A 274 -8.17 16.46 13.87
CA SER A 274 -8.77 15.42 14.69
C SER A 274 -10.19 15.06 14.23
N GLY A 275 -10.66 13.91 14.71
CA GLY A 275 -12.01 13.39 14.47
C GLY A 275 -12.22 12.80 13.08
N VAL A 276 -13.33 12.09 12.92
CA VAL A 276 -13.81 11.50 11.66
C VAL A 276 -14.89 12.40 11.06
N ALA A 277 -14.92 12.54 9.73
CA ALA A 277 -15.91 13.37 9.03
C ALA A 277 -16.39 12.73 7.70
#